data_c0bf1aabc54046dd7e0e803f3ddd915a
#
_entry.id   c0bf1aabc54046dd7e0e803f3ddd915a
#
_cell.length_a   1.000
_cell.length_b   1.000
_cell.length_c   1.000
_cell.angle_alpha   90.00
_cell.angle_beta   90.00
_cell.angle_gamma   90.00
#
_symmetry.space_group_name_H-M   'P 1'
#
loop_
_entity.id
_entity.type
_entity.pdbx_description
1 polymer ?
#
loop_
_entity_poly.entity_id
_entity_poly.type
_entity_poly.pdbx_seq_one_letter_code
_entity_poly.pdbx_strand_id
1 'polypeptide(L)'
;QGETAYSFRTEEELFGREAVETRVRAMEDMLYTPRITTSFEVTDETTVFLGASAAFGPNSTGRDKDTLIYGLDMFYKWKSSYASGGFPSVTWQTEVMGRRFEAGEDVDAALPDETMDNWGTYSQICWGFKKRWVAGLRGDYVNGEEEAVDPLGFERWRVSPNLTFYPSE
;
A
#
# COMPACT_ATOMS: atom_id res chain seq x y z
N GLN A 1 25.71 -1.00 -12.66
CA GLN A 1 25.70 -0.44 -11.31
C GLN A 1 24.27 -0.25 -10.94
N GLY A 2 23.77 -1.05 -9.98
CA GLY A 2 22.39 -0.94 -9.56
C GLY A 2 22.18 0.41 -8.90
N GLU A 3 21.37 1.25 -9.49
CA GLU A 3 20.91 2.45 -8.87
C GLU A 3 19.98 2.06 -7.71
N THR A 4 20.40 2.38 -6.53
CA THR A 4 19.60 2.23 -5.34
C THR A 4 18.54 3.32 -5.36
N ALA A 5 17.27 2.96 -5.17
CA ALA A 5 16.18 3.91 -5.08
C ALA A 5 16.33 4.78 -3.82
N TYR A 6 17.07 5.88 -3.93
CA TYR A 6 17.20 6.89 -2.86
C TYR A 6 15.99 7.85 -2.81
N SER A 7 15.06 7.74 -3.77
CA SER A 7 13.92 8.64 -3.92
C SER A 7 12.84 7.95 -4.77
N PHE A 8 11.68 8.59 -4.96
CA PHE A 8 10.66 8.17 -5.95
C PHE A 8 11.01 8.60 -7.38
N ARG A 9 12.27 8.82 -7.67
CA ARG A 9 12.75 9.22 -8.99
C ARG A 9 12.80 8.03 -9.94
N THR A 10 12.42 8.27 -11.17
CA THR A 10 12.52 7.33 -12.29
C THR A 10 13.07 8.04 -13.51
N GLU A 11 13.60 7.32 -14.47
CA GLU A 11 13.97 7.83 -15.78
C GLU A 11 12.78 7.80 -16.77
N GLU A 12 11.67 7.17 -16.37
CA GLU A 12 10.46 7.08 -17.18
C GLU A 12 9.53 8.26 -16.92
N GLU A 13 8.69 8.58 -17.89
CA GLU A 13 7.61 9.55 -17.73
C GLU A 13 6.67 9.16 -16.59
N LEU A 14 6.31 10.14 -15.78
CA LEU A 14 5.31 9.99 -14.72
C LEU A 14 4.12 10.89 -15.01
N PHE A 15 2.95 10.29 -15.19
CA PHE A 15 1.69 11.02 -15.49
C PHE A 15 1.82 11.96 -16.69
N GLY A 16 2.50 11.49 -17.75
CA GLY A 16 2.71 12.25 -18.98
C GLY A 16 3.74 13.38 -18.89
N ARG A 17 4.50 13.46 -17.80
CA ARG A 17 5.57 14.43 -17.58
C ARG A 17 6.93 13.78 -17.76
N GLU A 18 7.80 14.45 -18.50
CA GLU A 18 9.18 13.99 -18.66
C GLU A 18 9.95 14.01 -17.32
N ALA A 19 10.82 13.00 -17.15
CA ALA A 19 11.63 12.91 -15.95
C ALA A 19 12.71 13.99 -15.94
N VAL A 20 12.75 14.80 -14.90
CA VAL A 20 13.79 15.81 -14.67
C VAL A 20 14.98 15.14 -13.98
N GLU A 21 16.16 15.21 -14.62
CA GLU A 21 17.40 14.71 -14.03
C GLU A 21 17.78 15.55 -12.80
N THR A 22 17.71 14.95 -11.64
CA THR A 22 18.07 15.57 -10.36
C THR A 22 19.06 14.69 -9.62
N ARG A 23 20.04 15.32 -8.94
CA ARG A 23 21.05 14.61 -8.16
C ARG A 23 20.78 14.77 -6.67
N VAL A 24 21.04 13.72 -5.91
CA VAL A 24 21.05 13.80 -4.45
C VAL A 24 22.20 14.72 -4.03
N ARG A 25 21.88 15.84 -3.39
CA ARG A 25 22.84 16.85 -2.93
C ARG A 25 22.84 16.99 -1.41
N ALA A 26 21.72 16.72 -0.78
CA ALA A 26 21.51 16.85 0.65
C ALA A 26 20.63 15.71 1.19
N MET A 27 20.48 15.65 2.50
CA MET A 27 19.64 14.63 3.14
C MET A 27 18.16 14.78 2.77
N GLU A 28 17.69 15.98 2.48
CA GLU A 28 16.34 16.27 2.01
C GLU A 28 16.00 15.63 0.65
N ASP A 29 17.01 15.30 -0.14
CA ASP A 29 16.87 14.60 -1.42
C ASP A 29 16.72 13.07 -1.28
N MET A 30 16.69 12.54 -0.06
CA MET A 30 16.61 11.11 0.20
C MET A 30 15.17 10.65 0.43
N LEU A 31 14.91 9.37 0.16
CA LEU A 31 13.68 8.70 0.52
C LEU A 31 13.73 8.26 1.99
N TYR A 32 12.74 8.66 2.76
CA TYR A 32 12.53 8.25 4.15
C TYR A 32 11.35 7.30 4.26
N THR A 33 11.53 6.18 4.96
CA THR A 33 10.49 5.14 5.11
C THR A 33 10.28 4.75 6.57
N PRO A 34 9.80 5.67 7.44
CA PRO A 34 9.51 5.34 8.83
C PRO A 34 8.34 4.36 8.94
N ARG A 35 8.46 3.41 9.88
CA ARG A 35 7.40 2.50 10.27
C ARG A 35 7.39 2.31 11.78
N ILE A 36 6.20 2.32 12.37
CA ILE A 36 5.96 1.96 13.75
C ILE A 36 4.95 0.81 13.81
N THR A 37 5.19 -0.15 14.68
CA THR A 37 4.30 -1.30 14.84
C THR A 37 4.14 -1.63 16.31
N THR A 38 2.97 -2.15 16.66
CA THR A 38 2.70 -2.67 18.01
C THR A 38 1.80 -3.89 17.92
N SER A 39 1.92 -4.79 18.90
CA SER A 39 1.07 -5.97 19.00
C SER A 39 0.54 -6.12 20.42
N PHE A 40 -0.69 -6.63 20.52
CA PHE A 40 -1.38 -6.86 21.80
C PHE A 40 -1.93 -8.29 21.82
N GLU A 41 -1.67 -8.98 22.88
CA GLU A 41 -2.39 -10.21 23.23
C GLU A 41 -3.65 -9.81 23.98
N VAL A 42 -4.80 -9.85 23.29
CA VAL A 42 -6.11 -9.49 23.87
C VAL A 42 -6.60 -10.63 24.76
N THR A 43 -6.33 -11.85 24.34
CA THR A 43 -6.55 -13.10 25.10
C THR A 43 -5.47 -14.10 24.69
N ASP A 44 -5.35 -15.23 25.42
CA ASP A 44 -4.45 -16.34 25.07
C ASP A 44 -4.65 -16.89 23.65
N GLU A 45 -5.83 -16.65 23.07
CA GLU A 45 -6.22 -17.10 21.72
C GLU A 45 -6.25 -15.97 20.69
N THR A 46 -6.10 -14.72 21.12
CA THR A 46 -6.34 -13.55 20.25
C THR A 46 -5.20 -12.56 20.30
N THR A 47 -4.62 -12.29 19.14
CA THR A 47 -3.58 -11.28 18.95
C THR A 47 -4.06 -10.20 17.96
N VAL A 48 -3.80 -8.95 18.26
CA VAL A 48 -3.98 -7.81 17.36
C VAL A 48 -2.63 -7.16 17.12
N PHE A 49 -2.33 -6.92 15.87
CA PHE A 49 -1.16 -6.18 15.43
C PHE A 49 -1.62 -4.92 14.70
N LEU A 50 -1.00 -3.78 15.03
CA LEU A 50 -1.26 -2.49 14.39
C LEU A 50 0.04 -1.92 13.84
N GLY A 51 -0.02 -1.35 12.66
CA GLY A 51 1.10 -0.68 12.01
C GLY A 51 0.71 0.68 11.45
N ALA A 52 1.69 1.58 11.45
CA ALA A 52 1.63 2.84 10.72
C ALA A 52 2.94 3.01 9.98
N SER A 53 2.88 3.41 8.73
CA SER A 53 4.04 3.60 7.86
C SER A 53 3.89 4.83 7.00
N ALA A 54 5.02 5.40 6.63
CA ALA A 54 5.09 6.44 5.62
C ALA A 54 6.32 6.23 4.75
N ALA A 55 6.27 6.75 3.53
CA ALA A 55 7.41 6.89 2.64
C ALA A 55 7.32 8.26 2.01
N PHE A 56 8.34 9.07 2.13
CA PHE A 56 8.36 10.41 1.57
C PHE A 56 9.74 10.78 1.05
N GLY A 57 9.75 11.51 -0.04
CA GLY A 57 10.97 11.97 -0.70
C GLY A 57 10.69 12.53 -2.09
N PRO A 58 11.72 13.07 -2.74
CA PRO A 58 11.59 13.74 -4.02
C PRO A 58 11.23 12.76 -5.14
N ASN A 59 10.44 13.26 -6.08
CA ASN A 59 10.09 12.57 -7.32
C ASN A 59 10.80 13.20 -8.54
N SER A 60 10.59 12.62 -9.73
CA SER A 60 11.25 13.05 -10.96
C SER A 60 10.47 14.06 -11.79
N THR A 61 9.33 14.58 -11.34
CA THR A 61 8.53 15.55 -12.12
C THR A 61 8.97 17.00 -11.93
N GLY A 62 9.92 17.27 -11.04
CA GLY A 62 10.46 18.61 -10.80
C GLY A 62 11.54 18.62 -9.72
N ARG A 63 12.23 19.76 -9.57
CA ARG A 63 13.33 19.85 -8.59
C ARG A 63 12.88 19.84 -7.14
N ASP A 64 11.73 20.44 -6.88
CA ASP A 64 11.16 20.63 -5.54
C ASP A 64 9.80 19.92 -5.43
N LYS A 65 9.69 18.73 -6.06
CA LYS A 65 8.48 17.94 -6.09
C LYS A 65 8.67 16.66 -5.29
N ASP A 66 7.77 16.46 -4.35
CA ASP A 66 7.82 15.34 -3.43
C ASP A 66 6.65 14.36 -3.64
N THR A 67 6.88 13.16 -3.18
CA THR A 67 5.83 12.14 -3.03
C THR A 67 5.77 11.72 -1.58
N LEU A 68 4.57 11.72 -1.02
CA LEU A 68 4.26 11.17 0.29
C LEU A 68 3.29 10.01 0.13
N ILE A 69 3.69 8.83 0.60
CA ILE A 69 2.82 7.66 0.77
C ILE A 69 2.71 7.40 2.26
N TYR A 70 1.51 7.17 2.76
CA TYR A 70 1.27 6.85 4.17
C TYR A 70 0.22 5.76 4.29
N GLY A 71 0.31 4.98 5.35
CA GLY A 71 -0.60 3.86 5.55
C GLY A 71 -0.77 3.44 6.99
N LEU A 72 -1.93 2.85 7.25
CA LEU A 72 -2.28 2.20 8.51
C LEU A 72 -2.68 0.77 8.21
N ASP A 73 -2.18 -0.17 9.00
CA ASP A 73 -2.49 -1.57 8.86
C ASP A 73 -2.90 -2.21 10.19
N MET A 74 -3.81 -3.16 10.09
CA MET A 74 -4.26 -3.99 11.22
C MET A 74 -4.26 -5.45 10.80
N PHE A 75 -3.74 -6.30 11.67
CA PHE A 75 -3.87 -7.74 11.57
C PHE A 75 -4.45 -8.29 12.87
N TYR A 76 -5.61 -8.92 12.78
CA TYR A 76 -6.29 -9.63 13.85
C TYR A 76 -6.14 -11.13 13.62
N LYS A 77 -5.75 -11.86 14.64
CA LYS A 77 -5.66 -13.32 14.62
C LYS A 77 -6.34 -13.89 15.85
N TRP A 78 -7.31 -14.73 15.61
CA TRP A 78 -7.88 -15.61 16.62
C TRP A 78 -7.59 -17.07 16.23
N LYS A 79 -7.11 -17.84 17.18
CA LYS A 79 -6.85 -19.27 17.03
C LYS A 79 -7.16 -19.96 18.33
N SER A 80 -8.14 -20.89 18.30
CA SER A 80 -8.48 -21.67 19.49
C SER A 80 -7.26 -22.44 20.02
N SER A 81 -7.14 -22.55 21.32
CA SER A 81 -6.13 -23.39 22.01
C SER A 81 -6.19 -24.87 21.59
N TYR A 82 -7.34 -25.32 21.10
CA TYR A 82 -7.54 -26.69 20.57
C TYR A 82 -7.37 -26.77 19.04
N ALA A 83 -6.90 -25.71 18.40
CA ALA A 83 -6.79 -25.66 16.93
C ALA A 83 -5.82 -26.71 16.41
N SER A 84 -6.26 -27.45 15.39
CA SER A 84 -5.45 -28.45 14.69
C SER A 84 -5.69 -28.34 13.18
N GLY A 85 -4.62 -28.35 12.38
CA GLY A 85 -4.70 -28.21 10.92
C GLY A 85 -5.42 -26.92 10.48
N GLY A 86 -5.16 -25.80 11.17
CA GLY A 86 -5.76 -24.49 10.88
C GLY A 86 -7.23 -24.32 11.29
N PHE A 87 -7.81 -25.23 12.07
CA PHE A 87 -9.22 -25.19 12.51
C PHE A 87 -9.35 -25.35 14.04
N PRO A 88 -10.20 -24.58 14.72
CA PRO A 88 -10.85 -23.36 14.25
C PRO A 88 -9.91 -22.13 14.35
N SER A 89 -9.96 -21.27 13.39
CA SER A 89 -9.17 -20.03 13.38
C SER A 89 -9.81 -18.96 12.51
N VAL A 90 -9.57 -17.71 12.86
CA VAL A 90 -9.94 -16.54 12.05
C VAL A 90 -8.75 -15.61 11.99
N THR A 91 -8.43 -15.13 10.79
CA THR A 91 -7.53 -13.99 10.59
C THR A 91 -8.24 -12.92 9.82
N TRP A 92 -8.05 -11.67 10.23
CA TRP A 92 -8.54 -10.51 9.51
C TRP A 92 -7.39 -9.53 9.35
N GLN A 93 -7.17 -9.12 8.12
CA GLN A 93 -6.17 -8.13 7.76
C GLN A 93 -6.82 -7.01 6.98
N THR A 94 -6.48 -5.80 7.33
CA THR A 94 -6.92 -4.60 6.59
C THR A 94 -5.80 -3.59 6.55
N GLU A 95 -5.75 -2.84 5.46
CA GLU A 95 -4.79 -1.76 5.26
C GLU A 95 -5.46 -0.62 4.50
N VAL A 96 -5.14 0.60 4.89
CA VAL A 96 -5.52 1.84 4.19
C VAL A 96 -4.24 2.56 3.85
N MET A 97 -4.07 2.93 2.60
CA MET A 97 -2.94 3.73 2.12
C MET A 97 -3.43 4.99 1.42
N GLY A 98 -2.74 6.09 1.65
CA GLY A 98 -2.90 7.33 0.90
C GLY A 98 -1.59 7.71 0.22
N ARG A 99 -1.70 8.37 -0.93
CA ARG A 99 -0.58 8.96 -1.66
C ARG A 99 -0.92 10.42 -1.96
N ARG A 100 0.01 11.30 -1.65
CA ARG A 100 0.06 12.66 -2.14
C ARG A 100 1.26 12.77 -3.06
N PHE A 101 1.00 13.14 -4.30
CA PHE A 101 2.01 13.26 -5.35
C PHE A 101 2.01 14.69 -5.89
N GLU A 102 3.10 15.39 -5.74
CA GLU A 102 3.30 16.73 -6.30
C GLU A 102 3.86 16.58 -7.70
N ALA A 103 3.05 16.88 -8.69
CA ALA A 103 3.39 16.81 -10.10
C ALA A 103 3.89 18.19 -10.59
N GLY A 104 5.11 18.23 -11.11
CA GLY A 104 5.68 19.46 -11.67
C GLY A 104 5.03 19.88 -12.99
N GLU A 105 5.15 21.15 -13.34
CA GLU A 105 4.77 21.68 -14.65
C GLU A 105 5.61 21.03 -15.75
N ASP A 106 4.97 20.62 -16.85
CA ASP A 106 5.61 20.22 -18.09
C ASP A 106 5.08 21.12 -19.22
N VAL A 107 5.92 22.06 -19.65
CA VAL A 107 5.56 23.08 -20.67
C VAL A 107 5.40 22.44 -22.05
N ASP A 108 6.19 21.41 -22.36
CA ASP A 108 6.16 20.75 -23.66
C ASP A 108 4.93 19.87 -23.82
N ALA A 109 4.49 19.24 -22.73
CA ALA A 109 3.24 18.49 -22.66
C ALA A 109 2.01 19.35 -22.34
N ALA A 110 2.18 20.65 -22.07
CA ALA A 110 1.12 21.57 -21.64
C ALA A 110 0.39 21.12 -20.36
N LEU A 111 1.12 20.52 -19.42
CA LEU A 111 0.60 20.04 -18.13
C LEU A 111 0.95 21.04 -17.03
N PRO A 112 -0.02 21.47 -16.20
CA PRO A 112 0.23 22.40 -15.11
C PRO A 112 0.91 21.71 -13.91
N ASP A 113 1.44 22.54 -13.03
CA ASP A 113 1.79 22.13 -11.65
C ASP A 113 0.52 21.76 -10.88
N GLU A 114 0.48 20.55 -10.32
CA GLU A 114 -0.69 20.05 -9.59
C GLU A 114 -0.31 19.08 -8.47
N THR A 115 -1.24 18.86 -7.53
CA THR A 115 -1.07 17.87 -6.47
C THR A 115 -2.18 16.83 -6.59
N MET A 116 -1.78 15.57 -6.71
CA MET A 116 -2.67 14.42 -6.83
C MET A 116 -2.77 13.69 -5.49
N ASP A 117 -3.97 13.59 -4.94
CA ASP A 117 -4.25 12.87 -3.71
C ASP A 117 -5.08 11.61 -4.01
N ASN A 118 -4.51 10.44 -3.77
CA ASN A 118 -5.17 9.16 -3.99
C ASN A 118 -5.16 8.33 -2.71
N TRP A 119 -6.14 7.47 -2.55
CA TRP A 119 -6.12 6.50 -1.47
C TRP A 119 -6.73 5.17 -1.90
N GLY A 120 -6.33 4.13 -1.20
CA GLY A 120 -6.87 2.79 -1.41
C GLY A 120 -6.90 2.03 -0.11
N THR A 121 -7.72 0.99 -0.09
CA THR A 121 -7.83 0.09 1.04
C THR A 121 -8.08 -1.33 0.58
N TYR A 122 -7.65 -2.28 1.38
CA TYR A 122 -8.16 -3.63 1.30
C TYR A 122 -8.54 -4.18 2.67
N SER A 123 -9.43 -5.14 2.65
CA SER A 123 -9.79 -5.93 3.83
C SER A 123 -9.95 -7.39 3.43
N GLN A 124 -9.30 -8.27 4.17
CA GLN A 124 -9.29 -9.70 3.94
C GLN A 124 -9.60 -10.45 5.23
N ILE A 125 -10.57 -11.35 5.17
CA ILE A 125 -10.85 -12.28 6.24
C ILE A 125 -10.59 -13.72 5.75
N CYS A 126 -9.92 -14.53 6.58
CA CYS A 126 -9.76 -15.96 6.35
C CYS A 126 -10.28 -16.73 7.56
N TRP A 127 -11.09 -17.72 7.30
CA TRP A 127 -11.73 -18.55 8.30
C TRP A 127 -11.39 -20.02 8.09
N GLY A 128 -10.67 -20.60 9.06
CA GLY A 128 -10.49 -22.03 9.16
C GLY A 128 -11.75 -22.68 9.70
N PHE A 129 -12.65 -23.12 8.82
CA PHE A 129 -13.97 -23.65 9.16
C PHE A 129 -13.98 -25.16 9.35
N LYS A 130 -12.95 -25.85 8.86
CA LYS A 130 -12.76 -27.30 9.01
C LYS A 130 -11.28 -27.62 8.99
N LYS A 131 -10.86 -28.71 9.64
CA LYS A 131 -9.46 -29.15 9.62
C LYS A 131 -8.95 -29.20 8.17
N ARG A 132 -7.85 -28.49 7.90
CA ARG A 132 -7.19 -28.35 6.60
C ARG A 132 -7.96 -27.52 5.57
N TRP A 133 -9.10 -26.93 5.91
CA TRP A 133 -9.86 -26.11 5.02
C TRP A 133 -9.96 -24.67 5.53
N VAL A 134 -9.59 -23.74 4.69
CA VAL A 134 -9.69 -22.30 4.97
C VAL A 134 -10.45 -21.64 3.84
N ALA A 135 -11.52 -20.95 4.16
CA ALA A 135 -12.21 -20.04 3.25
C ALA A 135 -11.76 -18.60 3.51
N GLY A 136 -11.64 -17.82 2.47
CA GLY A 136 -11.29 -16.42 2.58
C GLY A 136 -12.06 -15.54 1.63
N LEU A 137 -12.19 -14.29 2.01
CA LEU A 137 -12.78 -13.23 1.18
C LEU A 137 -11.92 -11.97 1.33
N ARG A 138 -11.59 -11.37 0.19
CA ARG A 138 -10.88 -10.09 0.12
C ARG A 138 -11.68 -9.10 -0.70
N GLY A 139 -11.82 -7.88 -0.18
CA GLY A 139 -12.28 -6.70 -0.89
C GLY A 139 -11.17 -5.69 -1.03
N ASP A 140 -11.01 -5.12 -2.20
CA ASP A 140 -10.08 -4.03 -2.51
C ASP A 140 -10.86 -2.86 -3.06
N TYR A 141 -10.46 -1.65 -2.68
CA TYR A 141 -11.01 -0.39 -3.19
C TYR A 141 -9.88 0.62 -3.41
N VAL A 142 -9.95 1.35 -4.50
CA VAL A 142 -9.06 2.49 -4.80
C VAL A 142 -9.95 3.61 -5.31
N ASN A 143 -9.78 4.83 -4.75
CA ASN A 143 -10.40 6.00 -5.33
C ASN A 143 -9.68 6.38 -6.62
N GLY A 144 -10.43 6.76 -7.64
CA GLY A 144 -9.90 7.45 -8.81
C GLY A 144 -10.11 8.95 -8.63
N GLU A 145 -9.14 9.76 -8.94
CA GLU A 145 -9.35 11.17 -9.19
C GLU A 145 -9.52 11.38 -10.70
N GLU A 146 -10.55 12.14 -11.10
CA GLU A 146 -10.74 12.55 -12.49
C GLU A 146 -9.74 13.66 -12.83
N GLU A 147 -8.46 13.31 -12.94
CA GLU A 147 -7.46 14.23 -13.45
C GLU A 147 -7.24 14.04 -14.94
N ALA A 148 -6.92 15.13 -15.64
CA ALA A 148 -6.88 15.18 -17.10
C ALA A 148 -5.86 14.23 -17.75
N VAL A 149 -4.98 13.64 -16.96
CA VAL A 149 -3.82 12.85 -17.43
C VAL A 149 -3.85 11.38 -17.04
N ASP A 150 -4.65 10.98 -16.05
CA ASP A 150 -4.82 9.55 -15.74
C ASP A 150 -6.10 9.01 -16.41
N PRO A 151 -5.98 8.37 -17.60
CA PRO A 151 -7.13 7.74 -18.28
C PRO A 151 -7.71 6.57 -17.46
N LEU A 152 -7.09 6.21 -16.34
CA LEU A 152 -7.49 5.15 -15.44
C LEU A 152 -8.07 5.70 -14.12
N GLY A 153 -8.33 7.00 -14.02
CA GLY A 153 -8.82 7.73 -12.85
C GLY A 153 -10.22 7.37 -12.34
N PHE A 154 -10.72 6.17 -12.64
CA PHE A 154 -11.99 5.70 -12.13
C PHE A 154 -11.84 4.95 -10.82
N GLU A 155 -12.80 5.14 -9.93
CA GLU A 155 -12.96 4.27 -8.77
C GLU A 155 -12.94 2.80 -9.16
N ARG A 156 -12.16 2.00 -8.45
CA ARG A 156 -12.05 0.57 -8.70
C ARG A 156 -12.28 -0.21 -7.43
N TRP A 157 -13.04 -1.26 -7.58
CA TRP A 157 -13.21 -2.23 -6.51
C TRP A 157 -13.04 -3.64 -7.04
N ARG A 158 -12.65 -4.54 -6.18
CA ARG A 158 -12.51 -5.97 -6.47
C ARG A 158 -12.92 -6.78 -5.27
N VAL A 159 -13.62 -7.89 -5.51
CA VAL A 159 -13.90 -8.91 -4.51
C VAL A 159 -13.29 -10.23 -4.97
N SER A 160 -12.52 -10.86 -4.10
CA SER A 160 -11.76 -12.07 -4.40
C SER A 160 -12.04 -13.13 -3.33
N PRO A 161 -12.94 -14.10 -3.59
CA PRO A 161 -13.09 -15.26 -2.73
C PRO A 161 -11.93 -16.24 -2.94
N ASN A 162 -11.55 -16.95 -1.88
CA ASN A 162 -10.61 -18.06 -1.98
C ASN A 162 -11.04 -19.25 -1.11
N LEU A 163 -10.60 -20.43 -1.51
CA LEU A 163 -10.73 -21.66 -0.75
C LEU A 163 -9.41 -22.43 -0.82
N THR A 164 -8.83 -22.71 0.32
CA THR A 164 -7.54 -23.40 0.42
C THR A 164 -7.71 -24.72 1.14
N PHE A 165 -7.09 -25.77 0.59
CA PHE A 165 -6.99 -27.08 1.22
C PHE A 165 -5.51 -27.44 1.42
N TYR A 166 -5.17 -27.86 2.63
CA TYR A 166 -3.83 -28.33 3.01
C TYR A 166 -3.81 -29.88 3.05
N PRO A 167 -3.25 -30.58 2.06
CA PRO A 167 -3.37 -32.04 1.94
C PRO A 167 -2.58 -32.81 3.00
N SER A 168 -1.51 -32.23 3.53
CA SER A 168 -0.67 -32.85 4.59
C SER A 168 -0.17 -31.79 5.56
N GLU A 169 0.15 -32.20 6.78
CA GLU A 169 0.99 -31.45 7.70
C GLU A 169 2.44 -31.81 7.44
#